data_b53cdd060e3b1c18b66bf2697c560629
#
_entry.id   b53cdd060e3b1c18b66bf2697c560629
#
_cell.length_a   1.000
_cell.length_b   1.000
_cell.length_c   1.000
_cell.angle_alpha   90.00
_cell.angle_beta   90.00
_cell.angle_gamma   90.00
#
_symmetry.space_group_name_H-M   'P 1'
#
loop_
_entity.id
_entity.type
_entity.pdbx_description
1 polymer ?
#
loop_
_entity_poly.entity_id
_entity_poly.type
_entity_poly.pdbx_seq_one_letter_code
_entity_poly.pdbx_strand_id
1 'polypeptide(L)'
;MADLKKLIDELRKYPVETQWLEFKHNNYTPEMIGQDISALANSAALYDRECAYMIWGIDDVTHDIVGTEHNLQTLKKGNQELENWLRSLLSKNADFEFHSVKTNNKTVGLLIIHKAANQTVTFEKVAYIRVGSYTKKLSDFPILEAQLWSKMRDLKFEEQYAKSDLDLIEALSLLNHTSYFDLAGIPQPADAAGIAHYLLQEAILAKQDDGLYSITNL
;
A
#
# COMPACT_ATOMS: atom_id res chain seq x y z
N MET A 1 -5.13 1.56 -19.35
CA MET A 1 -4.11 0.82 -20.14
C MET A 1 -2.90 1.68 -20.52
N ALA A 2 -3.06 2.92 -20.99
CA ALA A 2 -1.92 3.82 -21.25
C ALA A 2 -1.06 4.06 -20.01
N ASP A 3 -1.66 4.23 -18.83
CA ASP A 3 -0.97 4.47 -17.58
C ASP A 3 -0.12 3.27 -17.11
N LEU A 4 -0.61 2.04 -17.26
CA LEU A 4 0.16 0.84 -16.88
C LEU A 4 1.39 0.62 -17.79
N LYS A 5 1.27 0.95 -19.09
CA LYS A 5 2.42 0.90 -20.00
C LYS A 5 3.49 1.91 -19.58
N LYS A 6 3.08 3.14 -19.28
CA LYS A 6 3.99 4.18 -18.81
C LYS A 6 4.65 3.77 -17.48
N LEU A 7 3.88 3.17 -16.57
CA LEU A 7 4.42 2.65 -15.31
C LEU A 7 5.51 1.58 -15.55
N ILE A 8 5.26 0.60 -16.43
CA ILE A 8 6.26 -0.40 -16.80
C ILE A 8 7.52 0.26 -17.38
N ASP A 9 7.36 1.23 -18.28
CA ASP A 9 8.49 1.93 -18.89
C ASP A 9 9.30 2.74 -17.87
N GLU A 10 8.66 3.28 -16.83
CA GLU A 10 9.37 3.96 -15.72
C GLU A 10 10.08 2.95 -14.80
N LEU A 11 9.42 1.84 -14.44
CA LEU A 11 10.00 0.82 -13.56
C LEU A 11 11.24 0.16 -14.17
N ARG A 12 11.27 -0.04 -15.48
CA ARG A 12 12.42 -0.59 -16.21
C ARG A 12 13.67 0.31 -16.20
N LYS A 13 13.54 1.58 -15.86
CA LYS A 13 14.67 2.52 -15.77
C LYS A 13 15.51 2.32 -14.50
N TYR A 14 15.00 1.60 -13.51
CA TYR A 14 15.78 1.28 -12.33
C TYR A 14 16.95 0.36 -12.72
N PRO A 15 18.19 0.69 -12.31
CA PRO A 15 19.37 -0.02 -12.78
C PRO A 15 19.50 -1.44 -12.21
N VAL A 16 18.82 -1.71 -11.11
CA VAL A 16 18.80 -3.01 -10.42
C VAL A 16 17.45 -3.22 -9.75
N GLU A 17 17.12 -4.48 -9.49
CA GLU A 17 16.01 -4.84 -8.61
C GLU A 17 16.18 -4.19 -7.23
N THR A 18 15.08 -3.85 -6.62
CA THR A 18 15.04 -3.21 -5.30
C THR A 18 14.24 -4.08 -4.35
N GLN A 19 14.14 -3.65 -3.08
CA GLN A 19 13.30 -4.34 -2.11
C GLN A 19 11.79 -4.24 -2.40
N TRP A 20 11.39 -3.45 -3.40
CA TRP A 20 10.00 -3.22 -3.80
C TRP A 20 9.76 -3.41 -5.31
N LEU A 21 10.79 -3.86 -6.07
CA LEU A 21 10.68 -4.11 -7.52
C LEU A 21 11.41 -5.41 -7.87
N GLU A 22 10.70 -6.31 -8.54
CA GLU A 22 11.20 -7.61 -9.00
C GLU A 22 10.92 -7.79 -10.48
N PHE A 23 11.91 -8.18 -11.26
CA PHE A 23 11.75 -8.59 -12.64
C PHE A 23 11.76 -10.11 -12.76
N LYS A 24 10.97 -10.62 -13.68
CA LYS A 24 10.93 -12.05 -14.01
C LYS A 24 10.94 -12.20 -15.53
N HIS A 25 11.81 -13.01 -16.05
CA HIS A 25 11.77 -13.32 -17.48
C HIS A 25 10.48 -14.09 -17.80
N ASN A 26 10.40 -15.35 -17.44
CA ASN A 26 9.23 -16.20 -17.69
C ASN A 26 8.99 -17.22 -16.56
N ASN A 27 9.72 -17.11 -15.44
CA ASN A 27 9.59 -18.04 -14.33
C ASN A 27 8.29 -17.84 -13.58
N TYR A 28 7.58 -18.94 -13.38
CA TYR A 28 6.30 -18.99 -12.73
C TYR A 28 6.27 -20.16 -11.75
N THR A 29 6.26 -19.85 -10.46
CA THR A 29 6.07 -20.81 -9.38
C THR A 29 5.07 -20.22 -8.41
N PRO A 30 3.84 -20.75 -8.31
CA PRO A 30 2.78 -20.18 -7.48
C PRO A 30 3.16 -19.91 -6.04
N GLU A 31 3.87 -20.85 -5.41
CA GLU A 31 4.33 -20.74 -4.04
C GLU A 31 5.32 -19.58 -3.85
N MET A 32 6.25 -19.41 -4.80
CA MET A 32 7.20 -18.29 -4.78
C MET A 32 6.47 -16.96 -4.97
N ILE A 33 5.47 -16.90 -5.85
CA ILE A 33 4.65 -15.68 -6.02
C ILE A 33 3.97 -15.30 -4.70
N GLY A 34 3.41 -16.27 -3.97
CA GLY A 34 2.81 -16.01 -2.66
C GLY A 34 3.79 -15.47 -1.62
N GLN A 35 5.00 -16.06 -1.58
CA GLN A 35 6.10 -15.58 -0.72
C GLN A 35 6.56 -14.19 -1.13
N ASP A 36 6.70 -13.93 -2.43
CA ASP A 36 7.12 -12.65 -2.98
C ASP A 36 6.06 -11.56 -2.74
N ILE A 37 4.76 -11.86 -2.83
CA ILE A 37 3.69 -10.91 -2.46
C ILE A 37 3.84 -10.51 -0.99
N SER A 38 4.00 -11.47 -0.08
CA SER A 38 4.24 -11.18 1.33
C SER A 38 5.49 -10.30 1.52
N ALA A 39 6.61 -10.70 0.90
CA ALA A 39 7.87 -10.00 1.05
C ALA A 39 7.83 -8.57 0.50
N LEU A 40 7.25 -8.39 -0.69
CA LEU A 40 7.16 -7.10 -1.37
C LEU A 40 6.19 -6.16 -0.66
N ALA A 41 5.04 -6.64 -0.16
CA ALA A 41 4.11 -5.83 0.62
C ALA A 41 4.74 -5.32 1.92
N ASN A 42 5.43 -6.20 2.65
CA ASN A 42 6.14 -5.86 3.89
C ASN A 42 7.31 -4.91 3.63
N SER A 43 8.04 -5.13 2.54
CA SER A 43 9.14 -4.24 2.16
C SER A 43 8.65 -2.87 1.69
N ALA A 44 7.54 -2.80 0.96
CA ALA A 44 6.94 -1.53 0.59
C ALA A 44 6.61 -0.69 1.84
N ALA A 45 6.02 -1.32 2.87
CA ALA A 45 5.75 -0.65 4.15
C ALA A 45 7.04 -0.21 4.86
N LEU A 46 8.07 -1.07 4.90
CA LEU A 46 9.36 -0.75 5.54
C LEU A 46 10.08 0.44 4.88
N TYR A 47 10.00 0.55 3.55
CA TYR A 47 10.70 1.57 2.76
C TYR A 47 9.78 2.74 2.34
N ASP A 48 8.64 2.93 2.99
CA ASP A 48 7.68 4.03 2.76
C ASP A 48 7.24 4.14 1.28
N ARG A 49 6.96 2.99 0.65
CA ARG A 49 6.42 2.91 -0.71
C ARG A 49 4.95 2.54 -0.66
N GLU A 50 4.12 3.20 -1.46
CA GLU A 50 2.69 2.87 -1.54
C GLU A 50 2.47 1.50 -2.18
N CYS A 51 3.30 1.16 -3.19
CA CYS A 51 3.23 -0.11 -3.90
C CYS A 51 4.61 -0.70 -4.13
N ALA A 52 4.64 -2.03 -4.21
CA ALA A 52 5.71 -2.82 -4.80
C ALA A 52 5.23 -3.47 -6.10
N TYR A 53 6.16 -3.92 -6.92
CA TYR A 53 5.87 -4.42 -8.25
C TYR A 53 6.64 -5.69 -8.56
N MET A 54 5.97 -6.62 -9.26
CA MET A 54 6.61 -7.75 -9.91
C MET A 54 6.21 -7.76 -11.38
N ILE A 55 7.20 -7.87 -12.27
CA ILE A 55 6.97 -7.72 -13.71
C ILE A 55 7.53 -8.93 -14.46
N TRP A 56 6.68 -9.61 -15.21
CA TRP A 56 7.08 -10.73 -16.08
C TRP A 56 7.25 -10.28 -17.52
N GLY A 57 8.20 -10.90 -18.20
CA GLY A 57 8.54 -10.59 -19.59
C GLY A 57 9.55 -9.47 -19.73
N ILE A 58 10.34 -9.27 -18.70
CA ILE A 58 11.50 -8.36 -18.65
C ILE A 58 12.76 -9.20 -18.51
N ASP A 59 13.80 -8.87 -19.24
CA ASP A 59 15.12 -9.48 -19.09
C ASP A 59 15.80 -8.94 -17.81
N ASP A 60 16.29 -9.83 -16.98
CA ASP A 60 16.83 -9.51 -15.64
C ASP A 60 18.13 -8.66 -15.70
N VAL A 61 18.83 -8.63 -16.84
CA VAL A 61 20.11 -7.93 -17.00
C VAL A 61 19.97 -6.65 -17.81
N THR A 62 19.28 -6.72 -18.96
CA THR A 62 19.15 -5.58 -19.87
C THR A 62 17.92 -4.74 -19.58
N HIS A 63 16.97 -5.27 -18.81
CA HIS A 63 15.62 -4.72 -18.57
C HIS A 63 14.83 -4.49 -19.87
N ASP A 64 15.19 -5.21 -20.94
CA ASP A 64 14.45 -5.18 -22.18
C ASP A 64 13.14 -5.96 -22.08
N ILE A 65 12.13 -5.52 -22.81
CA ILE A 65 10.88 -6.24 -22.91
C ILE A 65 11.10 -7.46 -23.81
N VAL A 66 11.18 -8.63 -23.19
CA VAL A 66 11.26 -9.93 -23.90
C VAL A 66 9.89 -10.56 -24.11
N GLY A 67 8.91 -10.17 -23.26
CA GLY A 67 7.56 -10.69 -23.25
C GLY A 67 7.44 -11.99 -22.44
N THR A 68 6.20 -12.29 -22.00
CA THR A 68 5.86 -13.54 -21.30
C THR A 68 4.75 -14.27 -22.05
N GLU A 69 4.80 -15.60 -22.01
CA GLU A 69 3.73 -16.47 -22.49
C GLU A 69 2.59 -16.59 -21.47
N HIS A 70 2.80 -16.15 -20.24
CA HIS A 70 1.83 -16.25 -19.17
C HIS A 70 0.85 -15.07 -19.18
N ASN A 71 -0.43 -15.40 -19.23
CA ASN A 71 -1.48 -14.42 -18.94
C ASN A 71 -1.81 -14.53 -17.44
N LEU A 72 -1.27 -13.61 -16.64
CA LEU A 72 -1.39 -13.62 -15.17
C LEU A 72 -2.83 -13.69 -14.67
N GLN A 73 -3.78 -13.11 -15.42
CA GLN A 73 -5.19 -13.07 -15.04
C GLN A 73 -5.91 -14.41 -15.23
N THR A 74 -5.35 -15.32 -16.03
CA THR A 74 -5.97 -16.62 -16.35
C THR A 74 -5.13 -17.81 -15.88
N LEU A 75 -4.02 -17.55 -15.20
CA LEU A 75 -3.18 -18.60 -14.64
C LEU A 75 -3.92 -19.44 -13.61
N LYS A 76 -3.58 -20.74 -13.57
CA LYS A 76 -4.20 -21.69 -12.64
C LYS A 76 -3.13 -22.46 -11.85
N LYS A 77 -3.48 -22.80 -10.62
CA LYS A 77 -2.81 -23.79 -9.80
C LYS A 77 -3.72 -25.02 -9.72
N GLY A 78 -3.38 -26.06 -10.47
CA GLY A 78 -4.30 -27.19 -10.68
C GLY A 78 -5.61 -26.75 -11.35
N ASN A 79 -6.74 -26.98 -10.71
CA ASN A 79 -8.07 -26.59 -11.22
C ASN A 79 -8.56 -25.22 -10.72
N GLN A 80 -7.80 -24.55 -9.87
CA GLN A 80 -8.16 -23.26 -9.27
C GLN A 80 -7.43 -22.11 -9.96
N GLU A 81 -8.10 -20.98 -10.12
CA GLU A 81 -7.45 -19.74 -10.56
C GLU A 81 -6.37 -19.33 -9.55
N LEU A 82 -5.21 -18.91 -10.06
CA LEU A 82 -4.04 -18.57 -9.25
C LEU A 82 -4.37 -17.50 -8.22
N GLU A 83 -5.08 -16.46 -8.62
CA GLU A 83 -5.43 -15.36 -7.72
C GLU A 83 -6.27 -15.87 -6.53
N ASN A 84 -7.29 -16.68 -6.77
CA ASN A 84 -8.11 -17.26 -5.71
C ASN A 84 -7.29 -18.17 -4.79
N TRP A 85 -6.38 -18.95 -5.36
CA TRP A 85 -5.48 -19.81 -4.59
C TRP A 85 -4.55 -18.97 -3.68
N LEU A 86 -3.94 -17.91 -4.23
CA LEU A 86 -3.08 -16.99 -3.47
C LEU A 86 -3.88 -16.30 -2.34
N ARG A 87 -5.07 -15.77 -2.65
CA ARG A 87 -5.93 -15.11 -1.65
C ARG A 87 -6.36 -16.06 -0.52
N SER A 88 -6.41 -17.37 -0.76
CA SER A 88 -6.73 -18.37 0.27
C SER A 88 -5.58 -18.63 1.26
N LEU A 89 -4.33 -18.39 0.83
CA LEU A 89 -3.11 -18.67 1.61
C LEU A 89 -2.44 -17.41 2.16
N LEU A 90 -2.70 -16.26 1.54
CA LEU A 90 -2.26 -14.97 2.05
C LEU A 90 -3.15 -14.50 3.21
N SER A 91 -2.58 -13.68 4.09
CA SER A 91 -3.35 -12.99 5.12
C SER A 91 -4.38 -12.03 4.50
N LYS A 92 -5.50 -11.78 5.21
CA LYS A 92 -6.64 -11.01 4.69
C LYS A 92 -6.35 -9.56 4.34
N ASN A 93 -5.28 -9.01 4.89
CA ASN A 93 -4.80 -7.66 4.59
C ASN A 93 -3.86 -7.60 3.37
N ALA A 94 -3.63 -8.71 2.68
CA ALA A 94 -2.89 -8.70 1.42
C ALA A 94 -3.75 -8.07 0.31
N ASP A 95 -3.26 -6.98 -0.27
CA ASP A 95 -3.91 -6.30 -1.37
C ASP A 95 -2.98 -6.27 -2.59
N PHE A 96 -3.47 -6.83 -3.71
CA PHE A 96 -2.69 -6.97 -4.93
C PHE A 96 -3.57 -7.14 -6.18
N GLU A 97 -3.04 -6.75 -7.34
CA GLU A 97 -3.74 -6.78 -8.62
C GLU A 97 -2.86 -7.35 -9.74
N PHE A 98 -3.39 -8.32 -10.49
CA PHE A 98 -2.77 -8.85 -11.70
C PHE A 98 -3.21 -8.12 -12.96
N HIS A 99 -2.27 -7.68 -13.77
CA HIS A 99 -2.50 -7.05 -15.05
C HIS A 99 -1.69 -7.73 -16.16
N SER A 100 -2.26 -7.75 -17.37
CA SER A 100 -1.55 -8.14 -18.59
C SER A 100 -1.54 -6.97 -19.55
N VAL A 101 -0.36 -6.48 -19.90
CA VAL A 101 -0.17 -5.27 -20.69
C VAL A 101 0.49 -5.64 -22.01
N LYS A 102 -0.14 -5.27 -23.14
CA LYS A 102 0.46 -5.42 -24.48
C LYS A 102 1.32 -4.21 -24.79
N THR A 103 2.60 -4.43 -25.06
CA THR A 103 3.55 -3.41 -25.48
C THR A 103 4.52 -3.99 -26.51
N ASN A 104 4.78 -3.24 -27.60
CA ASN A 104 5.69 -3.65 -28.70
C ASN A 104 5.38 -5.06 -29.24
N ASN A 105 4.11 -5.39 -29.45
CA ASN A 105 3.61 -6.72 -29.85
C ASN A 105 3.98 -7.88 -28.90
N LYS A 106 4.42 -7.58 -27.69
CA LYS A 106 4.71 -8.56 -26.64
C LYS A 106 3.73 -8.37 -25.47
N THR A 107 3.50 -9.43 -24.74
CA THR A 107 2.71 -9.37 -23.50
C THR A 107 3.67 -9.24 -22.30
N VAL A 108 3.40 -8.33 -21.42
CA VAL A 108 4.10 -8.13 -20.14
C VAL A 108 3.09 -8.35 -19.02
N GLY A 109 3.44 -9.19 -18.07
CA GLY A 109 2.66 -9.36 -16.85
C GLY A 109 3.09 -8.37 -15.80
N LEU A 110 2.13 -7.72 -15.15
CA LEU A 110 2.40 -6.79 -14.02
C LEU A 110 1.55 -7.19 -12.84
N LEU A 111 2.19 -7.37 -11.70
CA LEU A 111 1.57 -7.54 -10.39
C LEU A 111 1.87 -6.28 -9.58
N ILE A 112 0.83 -5.56 -9.21
CA ILE A 112 0.88 -4.42 -8.29
C ILE A 112 0.54 -4.96 -6.92
N ILE A 113 1.35 -4.63 -5.91
CA ILE A 113 1.21 -5.12 -4.55
C ILE A 113 1.21 -3.90 -3.63
N HIS A 114 0.09 -3.66 -2.94
CA HIS A 114 -0.01 -2.56 -1.99
C HIS A 114 0.78 -2.85 -0.71
N LYS A 115 1.32 -1.80 -0.09
CA LYS A 115 2.08 -1.91 1.15
C LYS A 115 1.26 -2.58 2.25
N ALA A 116 1.92 -3.35 3.08
CA ALA A 116 1.32 -3.89 4.29
C ALA A 116 0.86 -2.74 5.21
N ALA A 117 -0.37 -2.82 5.72
CA ALA A 117 -0.94 -1.83 6.62
C ALA A 117 -1.41 -2.50 7.92
N ASN A 118 -1.15 -1.87 9.07
CA ASN A 118 -1.54 -2.29 10.41
C ASN A 118 -0.93 -3.63 10.89
N GLN A 119 -0.66 -4.57 10.00
CA GLN A 119 -0.04 -5.86 10.30
C GLN A 119 0.72 -6.39 9.08
N THR A 120 1.69 -7.27 9.32
CA THR A 120 2.46 -7.90 8.23
C THR A 120 1.57 -8.73 7.32
N VAL A 121 1.86 -8.70 6.02
CA VAL A 121 1.29 -9.65 5.07
C VAL A 121 2.02 -10.98 5.23
N THR A 122 1.28 -12.07 5.34
CA THR A 122 1.83 -13.44 5.46
C THR A 122 1.37 -14.33 4.32
N PHE A 123 2.20 -15.28 3.92
CA PHE A 123 1.83 -16.39 3.06
C PHE A 123 2.00 -17.70 3.84
N GLU A 124 0.96 -18.55 3.87
CA GLU A 124 0.92 -19.76 4.71
C GLU A 124 1.31 -19.48 6.18
N LYS A 125 0.83 -18.36 6.73
CA LYS A 125 1.10 -17.88 8.10
C LYS A 125 2.54 -17.47 8.37
N VAL A 126 3.41 -17.40 7.36
CA VAL A 126 4.79 -16.93 7.46
C VAL A 126 4.89 -15.56 6.83
N ALA A 127 5.45 -14.57 7.55
CA ALA A 127 5.81 -13.27 7.01
C ALA A 127 7.17 -13.35 6.30
N TYR A 128 7.24 -12.77 5.12
CA TYR A 128 8.47 -12.65 4.33
C TYR A 128 8.88 -11.19 4.16
N ILE A 129 10.15 -10.96 3.88
CA ILE A 129 10.76 -9.64 3.64
C ILE A 129 11.82 -9.75 2.54
N ARG A 130 12.06 -8.66 1.81
CA ARG A 130 13.16 -8.59 0.85
C ARG A 130 14.44 -8.13 1.54
N VAL A 131 15.52 -8.92 1.37
CA VAL A 131 16.86 -8.57 1.82
C VAL A 131 17.74 -8.53 0.56
N GLY A 132 18.01 -7.34 0.06
CA GLY A 132 18.51 -7.17 -1.30
C GLY A 132 17.48 -7.70 -2.30
N SER A 133 17.89 -8.56 -3.23
CA SER A 133 17.03 -9.24 -4.21
C SER A 133 16.46 -10.58 -3.72
N TYR A 134 16.65 -10.96 -2.45
CA TYR A 134 16.22 -12.26 -1.94
C TYR A 134 14.98 -12.14 -1.04
N THR A 135 14.02 -13.04 -1.24
CA THR A 135 12.89 -13.26 -0.34
C THR A 135 13.34 -14.14 0.84
N LYS A 136 13.18 -13.63 2.05
CA LYS A 136 13.58 -14.28 3.31
C LYS A 136 12.44 -14.26 4.31
N LYS A 137 12.42 -15.20 5.26
CA LYS A 137 11.47 -15.14 6.38
C LYS A 137 11.80 -13.93 7.25
N LEU A 138 10.78 -13.14 7.58
CA LEU A 138 10.96 -11.94 8.41
C LEU A 138 11.49 -12.28 9.80
N SER A 139 11.07 -13.39 10.38
CA SER A 139 11.54 -13.90 11.68
C SER A 139 13.05 -14.09 11.79
N ASP A 140 13.73 -14.30 10.66
CA ASP A 140 15.19 -14.47 10.63
C ASP A 140 15.93 -13.11 10.73
N PHE A 141 15.19 -11.98 10.67
CA PHE A 141 15.70 -10.61 10.65
C PHE A 141 15.02 -9.73 11.71
N PRO A 142 15.27 -9.95 13.02
CA PRO A 142 14.54 -9.27 14.10
C PRO A 142 14.68 -7.75 14.09
N ILE A 143 15.78 -7.21 13.56
CA ILE A 143 15.95 -5.76 13.42
C ILE A 143 14.99 -5.19 12.36
N LEU A 144 14.89 -5.83 11.19
CA LEU A 144 13.95 -5.41 10.13
C LEU A 144 12.51 -5.59 10.59
N GLU A 145 12.23 -6.66 11.32
CA GLU A 145 10.91 -6.90 11.91
C GLU A 145 10.51 -5.77 12.88
N ALA A 146 11.39 -5.39 13.79
CA ALA A 146 11.15 -4.28 14.72
C ALA A 146 10.94 -2.95 13.99
N GLN A 147 11.75 -2.66 12.95
CA GLN A 147 11.60 -1.47 12.12
C GLN A 147 10.25 -1.47 11.37
N LEU A 148 9.87 -2.61 10.78
CA LEU A 148 8.59 -2.75 10.09
C LEU A 148 7.40 -2.52 11.04
N TRP A 149 7.45 -3.09 12.26
CA TRP A 149 6.41 -2.85 13.27
C TRP A 149 6.35 -1.38 13.73
N SER A 150 7.51 -0.71 13.84
CA SER A 150 7.54 0.73 14.12
C SER A 150 6.82 1.51 13.02
N LYS A 151 7.18 1.26 11.75
CA LYS A 151 6.54 1.90 10.59
C LYS A 151 5.03 1.66 10.51
N MET A 152 4.56 0.47 10.84
CA MET A 152 3.13 0.14 10.84
C MET A 152 2.37 0.77 12.00
N ARG A 153 3.05 1.04 13.13
CA ARG A 153 2.46 1.74 14.28
C ARG A 153 2.47 3.25 14.09
N ASP A 154 3.44 3.75 13.30
CA ASP A 154 3.56 5.16 12.90
C ASP A 154 2.54 5.59 11.82
N LEU A 155 1.51 4.77 11.55
CA LEU A 155 0.21 5.32 11.17
C LEU A 155 -0.16 6.26 12.32
N LYS A 156 0.16 7.53 12.12
CA LYS A 156 0.10 8.54 13.16
C LYS A 156 -1.27 8.41 13.80
N PHE A 157 -1.28 8.13 15.11
CA PHE A 157 -2.52 8.17 15.90
C PHE A 157 -3.27 9.48 15.62
N GLU A 158 -2.50 10.53 15.34
CA GLU A 158 -2.94 11.87 14.93
C GLU A 158 -3.62 11.92 13.55
N GLU A 159 -3.35 10.97 12.63
CA GLU A 159 -4.02 10.85 11.32
C GLU A 159 -5.29 9.97 11.37
N GLN A 160 -5.53 9.28 12.48
CA GLN A 160 -6.79 8.55 12.69
C GLN A 160 -7.87 9.53 13.17
N TYR A 161 -9.07 9.32 12.71
CA TYR A 161 -10.20 10.08 13.22
C TYR A 161 -10.65 9.53 14.57
N ALA A 162 -10.73 10.38 15.57
CA ALA A 162 -11.33 10.03 16.87
C ALA A 162 -12.82 9.70 16.69
N LYS A 163 -13.48 10.38 15.75
CA LYS A 163 -14.86 10.13 15.34
C LYS A 163 -15.08 10.65 13.92
N SER A 164 -15.87 9.92 13.12
CA SER A 164 -16.21 10.25 11.73
C SER A 164 -17.73 10.33 11.52
N ASP A 165 -18.12 10.72 10.32
CA ASP A 165 -19.52 10.75 9.86
C ASP A 165 -20.43 11.68 10.68
N LEU A 166 -19.89 12.84 11.10
CA LEU A 166 -20.58 13.83 11.92
C LEU A 166 -21.09 14.99 11.06
N ASP A 167 -22.27 15.50 11.38
CA ASP A 167 -22.61 16.84 10.90
C ASP A 167 -21.79 17.91 11.64
N LEU A 168 -21.78 19.14 11.12
CA LEU A 168 -20.97 20.22 11.70
C LEU A 168 -21.31 20.52 13.15
N ILE A 169 -22.59 20.52 13.50
CA ILE A 169 -23.05 20.84 14.86
C ILE A 169 -22.66 19.73 15.84
N GLU A 170 -22.81 18.47 15.41
CA GLU A 170 -22.35 17.31 16.20
C GLU A 170 -20.83 17.37 16.43
N ALA A 171 -20.05 17.61 15.37
CA ALA A 171 -18.59 17.69 15.47
C ALA A 171 -18.17 18.79 16.46
N LEU A 172 -18.74 19.99 16.35
CA LEU A 172 -18.45 21.10 17.27
C LEU A 172 -18.92 20.84 18.70
N SER A 173 -20.03 20.11 18.89
CA SER A 173 -20.54 19.78 20.22
C SER A 173 -19.63 18.82 21.01
N LEU A 174 -18.89 17.99 20.29
CA LEU A 174 -17.94 17.02 20.88
C LEU A 174 -16.58 17.65 21.22
N LEU A 175 -16.27 18.81 20.65
CA LEU A 175 -15.03 19.53 20.88
C LEU A 175 -15.21 20.66 21.91
N ASN A 176 -14.29 20.76 22.86
CA ASN A 176 -14.23 21.94 23.72
C ASN A 176 -13.50 23.10 23.00
N HIS A 177 -14.11 23.55 21.89
CA HIS A 177 -13.52 24.58 21.03
C HIS A 177 -13.31 25.92 21.75
N THR A 178 -14.12 26.28 22.76
CA THR A 178 -13.92 27.50 23.54
C THR A 178 -12.57 27.50 24.25
N SER A 179 -12.23 26.39 24.92
CA SER A 179 -10.92 26.25 25.56
C SER A 179 -9.77 26.31 24.56
N TYR A 180 -9.97 25.79 23.33
CA TYR A 180 -8.96 25.91 22.28
C TYR A 180 -8.66 27.37 21.95
N PHE A 181 -9.69 28.19 21.68
CA PHE A 181 -9.51 29.61 21.35
C PHE A 181 -8.90 30.41 22.51
N ASP A 182 -9.30 30.11 23.74
CA ASP A 182 -8.73 30.73 24.96
C ASP A 182 -7.22 30.41 25.11
N LEU A 183 -6.83 29.14 24.93
CA LEU A 183 -5.44 28.70 25.02
C LEU A 183 -4.59 29.24 23.87
N ALA A 184 -5.15 29.29 22.66
CA ALA A 184 -4.47 29.83 21.49
C ALA A 184 -4.34 31.38 21.55
N GLY A 185 -5.05 32.04 22.46
CA GLY A 185 -5.03 33.51 22.60
C GLY A 185 -5.66 34.23 21.39
N ILE A 186 -6.59 33.62 20.68
CA ILE A 186 -7.27 34.15 19.50
C ILE A 186 -8.77 34.34 19.78
N PRO A 187 -9.41 35.40 19.25
CA PRO A 187 -10.84 35.58 19.41
C PRO A 187 -11.64 34.45 18.78
N GLN A 188 -12.57 33.87 19.54
CA GLN A 188 -13.46 32.84 19.00
C GLN A 188 -14.45 33.47 18.00
N PRO A 189 -14.62 32.90 16.79
CA PRO A 189 -15.64 33.32 15.85
C PRO A 189 -17.06 33.20 16.42
N ALA A 190 -17.96 34.08 16.00
CA ALA A 190 -19.31 34.13 16.51
C ALA A 190 -20.25 33.03 15.99
N ASP A 191 -19.89 32.38 14.89
CA ASP A 191 -20.72 31.37 14.24
C ASP A 191 -19.98 30.04 14.06
N ALA A 192 -20.74 28.97 13.87
CA ALA A 192 -20.24 27.62 13.70
C ALA A 192 -19.32 27.47 12.47
N ALA A 193 -19.59 28.19 11.38
CA ALA A 193 -18.81 28.12 10.16
C ALA A 193 -17.43 28.74 10.34
N GLY A 194 -17.31 29.85 11.05
CA GLY A 194 -16.05 30.47 11.40
C GLY A 194 -15.22 29.60 12.36
N ILE A 195 -15.86 29.00 13.37
CA ILE A 195 -15.19 28.04 14.28
C ILE A 195 -14.66 26.86 13.47
N ALA A 196 -15.50 26.25 12.62
CA ALA A 196 -15.09 25.11 11.78
C ALA A 196 -13.93 25.46 10.85
N HIS A 197 -13.93 26.67 10.26
CA HIS A 197 -12.85 27.11 9.38
C HIS A 197 -11.49 27.07 10.09
N TYR A 198 -11.39 27.59 11.32
CA TYR A 198 -10.17 27.51 12.11
C TYR A 198 -9.78 26.07 12.45
N LEU A 199 -10.73 25.27 12.92
CA LEU A 199 -10.45 23.88 13.30
C LEU A 199 -10.04 23.00 12.11
N LEU A 200 -10.50 23.33 10.88
CA LEU A 200 -10.05 22.69 9.64
C LEU A 200 -8.62 23.12 9.28
N GLN A 201 -8.26 24.39 9.45
CA GLN A 201 -6.88 24.86 9.21
C GLN A 201 -5.87 24.23 10.15
N GLU A 202 -6.25 24.00 11.40
CA GLU A 202 -5.41 23.36 12.43
C GLU A 202 -5.47 21.83 12.38
N ALA A 203 -6.12 21.25 11.38
CA ALA A 203 -6.32 19.81 11.21
C ALA A 203 -6.98 19.10 12.42
N ILE A 204 -7.68 19.84 13.27
CA ILE A 204 -8.51 19.30 14.37
C ILE A 204 -9.81 18.69 13.82
N LEU A 205 -10.34 19.28 12.74
CA LEU A 205 -11.42 18.73 11.93
C LEU A 205 -10.90 18.39 10.53
N ALA A 206 -11.51 17.38 9.92
CA ALA A 206 -11.40 17.10 8.50
C ALA A 206 -12.79 17.08 7.88
N LYS A 207 -12.93 17.61 6.66
CA LYS A 207 -14.18 17.55 5.89
C LYS A 207 -14.05 16.50 4.81
N GLN A 208 -15.02 15.59 4.74
CA GLN A 208 -15.08 14.51 3.76
C GLN A 208 -15.78 14.97 2.47
N ASP A 209 -15.64 14.19 1.39
CA ASP A 209 -16.21 14.50 0.07
C ASP A 209 -17.74 14.51 0.07
N ASP A 210 -18.38 13.78 0.98
CA ASP A 210 -19.84 13.76 1.19
C ASP A 210 -20.37 14.94 2.01
N GLY A 211 -19.46 15.81 2.48
CA GLY A 211 -19.78 16.99 3.27
C GLY A 211 -19.85 16.77 4.77
N LEU A 212 -19.66 15.54 5.26
CA LEU A 212 -19.56 15.22 6.68
C LEU A 212 -18.19 15.60 7.25
N TYR A 213 -18.10 15.60 8.57
CA TYR A 213 -16.88 15.98 9.29
C TYR A 213 -16.33 14.82 10.12
N SER A 214 -15.03 14.82 10.31
CA SER A 214 -14.33 13.91 11.21
C SER A 214 -13.49 14.69 12.20
N ILE A 215 -13.41 14.22 13.43
CA ILE A 215 -12.53 14.75 14.46
C ILE A 215 -11.23 13.95 14.41
N THR A 216 -10.09 14.63 14.27
CA THR A 216 -8.77 14.00 14.26
C THR A 216 -8.33 13.63 15.67
N ASN A 217 -7.45 12.67 15.82
CA ASN A 217 -6.77 12.42 17.08
C ASN A 217 -5.63 13.43 17.21
N LEU A 218 -5.71 14.27 18.24
CA LEU A 218 -4.68 15.26 18.62
C LEU A 218 -3.75 14.69 19.68
#